data_e3b4ff44c36a9e34c553120b22778be8
#
_entry.id   e3b4ff44c36a9e34c553120b22778be8
#
_cell.length_a   1.000
_cell.length_b   1.000
_cell.length_c   1.000
_cell.angle_alpha   90.00
_cell.angle_beta   90.00
_cell.angle_gamma   90.00
#
_symmetry.space_group_name_H-M   'P 1'
#
loop_
_entity.id
_entity.type
_entity.pdbx_description
1 polymer ?
#
loop_
_entity_poly.entity_id
_entity_poly.type
_entity_poly.pdbx_seq_one_letter_code
_entity_poly.pdbx_strand_id
1 'polypeptide(L)'
;MEKIAILRWESGHVPQGLMQLEQLPGNSTNPASYPFPVKLVEVKGANTDTVILHPSQKLLEDMIQLAKELEKEGVRAITTSCGFNAIFQEALANAVDIPVFTSSLLQVPFAQALVGRDRAVGVITASASSLSEKHLRACGITDEMHPIVMGLENAPEWSKIFDHPDDSFDMDLVTEEILNVARQGVKDHPEIGAIVLECTDLPPFAHRIREELDIPVFDFNSMIGHVAMALSIVKLY
;
A
#
# COMPACT_ATOMS: atom_id res chain seq x y z
N MET A 1 -23.22 2.95 7.77
CA MET A 1 -22.90 1.72 6.99
C MET A 1 -21.57 1.97 6.32
N GLU A 2 -20.62 1.11 6.57
CA GLU A 2 -19.26 1.16 6.00
C GLU A 2 -19.35 0.94 4.49
N LYS A 3 -18.70 1.80 3.72
CA LYS A 3 -18.78 1.80 2.26
C LYS A 3 -17.51 1.34 1.58
N ILE A 4 -16.38 1.39 2.28
CA ILE A 4 -15.10 0.88 1.79
C ILE A 4 -14.67 -0.27 2.71
N ALA A 5 -14.35 -1.41 2.12
CA ALA A 5 -13.77 -2.54 2.83
C ALA A 5 -12.25 -2.61 2.58
N ILE A 6 -11.51 -2.91 3.64
CA ILE A 6 -10.07 -3.16 3.61
C ILE A 6 -9.86 -4.64 3.97
N LEU A 7 -9.44 -5.43 2.99
CA LEU A 7 -9.08 -6.83 3.19
C LEU A 7 -7.73 -6.90 3.89
N ARG A 8 -7.71 -7.38 5.13
CA ARG A 8 -6.52 -7.42 5.98
C ARG A 8 -5.99 -8.84 6.18
N TRP A 9 -4.75 -8.93 6.62
CA TRP A 9 -4.12 -10.19 6.98
C TRP A 9 -4.84 -10.87 8.16
N GLU A 10 -4.68 -12.19 8.23
CA GLU A 10 -5.23 -13.01 9.30
C GLU A 10 -4.63 -12.61 10.64
N SER A 11 -5.48 -12.44 11.65
CA SER A 11 -5.06 -12.09 13.01
C SER A 11 -4.10 -13.14 13.57
N GLY A 12 -3.04 -12.70 14.26
CA GLY A 12 -2.00 -13.57 14.77
C GLY A 12 -0.88 -13.92 13.78
N HIS A 13 -0.98 -13.46 12.53
CA HIS A 13 0.05 -13.64 11.50
C HIS A 13 0.66 -12.31 11.02
N VAL A 14 0.29 -11.20 11.65
CA VAL A 14 0.90 -9.88 11.39
C VAL A 14 2.16 -9.74 12.26
N PRO A 15 3.33 -9.42 11.68
CA PRO A 15 4.54 -9.16 12.45
C PRO A 15 4.34 -8.07 13.51
N GLN A 16 4.98 -8.24 14.67
CA GLN A 16 4.80 -7.37 15.83
C GLN A 16 5.13 -5.90 15.51
N GLY A 17 6.17 -5.64 14.72
CA GLY A 17 6.51 -4.30 14.27
C GLY A 17 5.41 -3.65 13.42
N LEU A 18 4.79 -4.40 12.50
CA LEU A 18 3.65 -3.88 11.72
C LEU A 18 2.43 -3.63 12.60
N MET A 19 2.16 -4.49 13.58
CA MET A 19 1.08 -4.25 14.55
C MET A 19 1.27 -2.94 15.33
N GLN A 20 2.52 -2.53 15.63
CA GLN A 20 2.79 -1.22 16.22
C GLN A 20 2.48 -0.08 15.25
N LEU A 21 2.88 -0.21 13.98
CA LEU A 21 2.59 0.78 12.94
C LEU A 21 1.09 0.92 12.67
N GLU A 22 0.31 -0.17 12.74
CA GLU A 22 -1.15 -0.15 12.60
C GLU A 22 -1.85 0.70 13.69
N GLN A 23 -1.21 0.93 14.85
CA GLN A 23 -1.76 1.80 15.89
C GLN A 23 -1.54 3.29 15.61
N LEU A 24 -0.65 3.64 14.69
CA LEU A 24 -0.35 5.03 14.40
C LEU A 24 -1.52 5.74 13.71
N PRO A 25 -1.79 7.00 14.06
CA PRO A 25 -2.65 7.85 13.25
C PRO A 25 -2.09 7.96 11.83
N GLY A 26 -2.96 7.77 10.83
CA GLY A 26 -2.55 7.79 9.43
C GLY A 26 -2.17 6.42 8.85
N ASN A 27 -2.02 5.36 9.65
CA ASN A 27 -1.86 4.02 9.09
C ASN A 27 -3.13 3.61 8.31
N SER A 28 -2.96 2.96 7.16
CA SER A 28 -4.09 2.66 6.27
C SER A 28 -5.02 1.58 6.82
N THR A 29 -4.57 0.75 7.76
CA THR A 29 -5.40 -0.26 8.43
C THR A 29 -6.02 0.26 9.73
N ASN A 30 -5.68 1.49 10.14
CA ASN A 30 -6.30 2.13 11.30
C ASN A 30 -7.59 2.87 10.89
N PRO A 31 -8.78 2.44 11.33
CA PRO A 31 -10.03 3.11 10.97
C PRO A 31 -10.08 4.60 11.37
N ALA A 32 -9.33 4.99 12.42
CA ALA A 32 -9.24 6.39 12.85
C ALA A 32 -8.51 7.30 11.84
N SER A 33 -7.86 6.74 10.83
CA SER A 33 -7.19 7.48 9.76
C SER A 33 -8.18 8.11 8.76
N TYR A 34 -9.46 7.77 8.84
CA TYR A 34 -10.46 8.20 7.86
C TYR A 34 -11.58 9.02 8.51
N PRO A 35 -12.08 10.09 7.83
CA PRO A 35 -13.25 10.84 8.29
C PRO A 35 -14.58 10.12 7.99
N PHE A 36 -14.53 8.86 7.60
CA PHE A 36 -15.68 7.99 7.29
C PHE A 36 -15.40 6.57 7.77
N PRO A 37 -16.45 5.78 8.07
CA PRO A 37 -16.26 4.42 8.53
C PRO A 37 -15.77 3.49 7.42
N VAL A 38 -14.73 2.72 7.71
CA VAL A 38 -14.20 1.64 6.88
C VAL A 38 -14.46 0.29 7.55
N LYS A 39 -14.64 -0.75 6.74
CA LYS A 39 -14.84 -2.13 7.20
C LYS A 39 -13.52 -2.89 7.07
N LEU A 40 -12.91 -3.26 8.19
CA LEU A 40 -11.77 -4.17 8.18
C LEU A 40 -12.28 -5.60 8.07
N VAL A 41 -11.79 -6.36 7.10
CA VAL A 41 -12.24 -7.73 6.83
C VAL A 41 -11.01 -8.64 6.74
N GLU A 42 -10.94 -9.60 7.66
CA GLU A 42 -9.85 -10.55 7.72
C GLU A 42 -9.93 -11.56 6.57
N VAL A 43 -8.80 -11.79 5.91
CA VAL A 43 -8.65 -12.82 4.88
C VAL A 43 -7.90 -13.98 5.49
N LYS A 44 -8.58 -15.10 5.66
CA LYS A 44 -7.98 -16.30 6.22
C LYS A 44 -6.81 -16.79 5.37
N GLY A 45 -5.69 -17.09 6.02
CA GLY A 45 -4.46 -17.52 5.36
C GLY A 45 -3.61 -16.40 4.78
N ALA A 46 -4.03 -15.13 4.87
CA ALA A 46 -3.22 -14.00 4.43
C ALA A 46 -2.14 -13.67 5.47
N ASN A 47 -0.89 -13.73 5.06
CA ASN A 47 0.30 -13.48 5.87
C ASN A 47 1.50 -13.12 4.97
N THR A 48 2.68 -12.91 5.57
CA THR A 48 3.92 -12.57 4.84
C THR A 48 4.24 -13.59 3.73
N ASP A 49 4.11 -14.89 4.01
CA ASP A 49 4.43 -15.94 3.04
C ASP A 49 3.48 -15.92 1.84
N THR A 50 2.17 -15.95 2.10
CA THR A 50 1.13 -16.11 1.07
C THR A 50 0.81 -14.85 0.29
N VAL A 51 1.24 -13.67 0.77
CA VAL A 51 1.00 -12.37 0.11
C VAL A 51 2.28 -11.79 -0.50
N ILE A 52 3.43 -11.86 0.21
CA ILE A 52 4.67 -11.21 -0.21
C ILE A 52 5.61 -12.20 -0.89
N LEU A 53 5.95 -13.29 -0.18
CA LEU A 53 7.02 -14.19 -0.62
C LEU A 53 6.55 -15.17 -1.70
N HIS A 54 5.39 -15.77 -1.52
CA HIS A 54 4.82 -16.78 -2.40
C HIS A 54 3.33 -16.53 -2.66
N PRO A 55 2.96 -15.50 -3.46
CA PRO A 55 1.56 -15.15 -3.71
C PRO A 55 0.70 -16.36 -4.06
N SER A 56 -0.32 -16.62 -3.24
CA SER A 56 -1.08 -17.87 -3.26
C SER A 56 -2.32 -17.77 -4.14
N GLN A 57 -2.47 -18.68 -5.12
CA GLN A 57 -3.70 -18.79 -5.93
C GLN A 57 -4.92 -19.10 -5.06
N LYS A 58 -4.76 -19.92 -4.03
CA LYS A 58 -5.86 -20.22 -3.09
C LYS A 58 -6.32 -18.96 -2.35
N LEU A 59 -5.36 -18.12 -1.93
CA LEU A 59 -5.67 -16.85 -1.28
C LEU A 59 -6.46 -15.93 -2.22
N LEU A 60 -6.08 -15.83 -3.49
CA LEU A 60 -6.82 -15.07 -4.48
C LEU A 60 -8.27 -15.55 -4.62
N GLU A 61 -8.50 -16.87 -4.68
CA GLU A 61 -9.85 -17.45 -4.76
C GLU A 61 -10.70 -17.07 -3.54
N ASP A 62 -10.12 -17.15 -2.34
CA ASP A 62 -10.80 -16.76 -1.10
C ASP A 62 -11.09 -15.25 -1.06
N MET A 63 -10.15 -14.41 -1.52
CA MET A 63 -10.36 -12.96 -1.64
C MET A 63 -11.46 -12.61 -2.66
N ILE A 64 -11.53 -13.31 -3.79
CA ILE A 64 -12.60 -13.13 -4.79
C ILE A 64 -13.98 -13.48 -4.19
N GLN A 65 -14.05 -14.59 -3.48
CA GLN A 65 -15.30 -14.99 -2.82
C GLN A 65 -15.74 -13.94 -1.80
N LEU A 66 -14.83 -13.50 -0.98
CA LEU A 66 -15.07 -12.46 0.03
C LEU A 66 -15.49 -11.12 -0.61
N ALA A 67 -14.85 -10.73 -1.71
CA ALA A 67 -15.20 -9.52 -2.45
C ALA A 67 -16.65 -9.54 -2.95
N LYS A 68 -17.11 -10.68 -3.49
CA LYS A 68 -18.50 -10.88 -3.94
C LYS A 68 -19.50 -10.83 -2.78
N GLU A 69 -19.12 -11.32 -1.62
CA GLU A 69 -19.97 -11.25 -0.41
C GLU A 69 -20.10 -9.80 0.08
N LEU A 70 -18.99 -9.08 0.14
CA LEU A 70 -18.96 -7.66 0.54
C LEU A 70 -19.77 -6.76 -0.40
N GLU A 71 -19.70 -7.02 -1.71
CA GLU A 71 -20.52 -6.31 -2.69
C GLU A 71 -22.02 -6.53 -2.43
N LYS A 72 -22.46 -7.78 -2.17
CA LYS A 72 -23.85 -8.09 -1.80
C LYS A 72 -24.28 -7.44 -0.49
N GLU A 73 -23.37 -7.23 0.46
CA GLU A 73 -23.61 -6.50 1.71
C GLU A 73 -23.77 -4.98 1.51
N GLY A 74 -23.47 -4.47 0.30
CA GLY A 74 -23.60 -3.06 -0.05
C GLY A 74 -22.31 -2.23 0.21
N VAL A 75 -21.17 -2.89 0.30
CA VAL A 75 -19.86 -2.24 0.17
C VAL A 75 -19.74 -1.64 -1.22
N ARG A 76 -19.12 -0.48 -1.36
CA ARG A 76 -19.04 0.27 -2.61
C ARG A 76 -17.64 0.33 -3.21
N ALA A 77 -16.63 -0.07 -2.45
CA ALA A 77 -15.26 -0.22 -2.94
C ALA A 77 -14.48 -1.14 -2.02
N ILE A 78 -13.47 -1.82 -2.56
CA ILE A 78 -12.61 -2.76 -1.84
C ILE A 78 -11.16 -2.37 -2.06
N THR A 79 -10.38 -2.37 -0.98
CA THR A 79 -8.92 -2.28 -0.98
C THR A 79 -8.31 -3.35 -0.08
N THR A 80 -6.99 -3.35 0.05
CA THR A 80 -6.27 -4.35 0.85
C THR A 80 -5.33 -3.71 1.86
N SER A 81 -4.86 -4.47 2.83
CA SER A 81 -3.89 -4.03 3.84
C SER A 81 -2.43 -4.31 3.45
N CYS A 82 -2.17 -4.63 2.19
CA CYS A 82 -0.81 -4.88 1.72
C CYS A 82 -0.70 -4.57 0.22
N GLY A 83 0.23 -3.72 -0.16
CA GLY A 83 0.41 -3.31 -1.54
C GLY A 83 0.87 -4.43 -2.47
N PHE A 84 1.48 -5.50 -1.95
CA PHE A 84 1.83 -6.70 -2.72
C PHE A 84 0.61 -7.45 -3.29
N ASN A 85 -0.60 -7.17 -2.79
CA ASN A 85 -1.83 -7.64 -3.43
C ASN A 85 -2.06 -7.01 -4.82
N ALA A 86 -1.20 -6.10 -5.26
CA ALA A 86 -1.13 -5.59 -6.64
C ALA A 86 -1.22 -6.70 -7.68
N ILE A 87 -0.54 -7.84 -7.44
CA ILE A 87 -0.54 -9.00 -8.35
C ILE A 87 -1.95 -9.56 -8.60
N PHE A 88 -2.89 -9.32 -7.69
CA PHE A 88 -4.28 -9.78 -7.75
C PHE A 88 -5.25 -8.71 -8.28
N GLN A 89 -4.75 -7.50 -8.61
CA GLN A 89 -5.57 -6.35 -8.98
C GLN A 89 -6.58 -6.66 -10.09
N GLU A 90 -6.11 -7.19 -11.21
CA GLU A 90 -6.96 -7.46 -12.36
C GLU A 90 -8.02 -8.54 -12.05
N ALA A 91 -7.62 -9.62 -11.40
CA ALA A 91 -8.52 -10.72 -11.07
C ALA A 91 -9.63 -10.30 -10.09
N LEU A 92 -9.28 -9.51 -9.06
CA LEU A 92 -10.25 -9.01 -8.10
C LEU A 92 -11.18 -7.97 -8.73
N ALA A 93 -10.65 -7.03 -9.51
CA ALA A 93 -11.45 -6.00 -10.18
C ALA A 93 -12.44 -6.59 -11.20
N ASN A 94 -12.06 -7.68 -11.88
CA ASN A 94 -12.94 -8.37 -12.82
C ASN A 94 -13.98 -9.28 -12.14
N ALA A 95 -13.86 -9.53 -10.85
CA ALA A 95 -14.75 -10.44 -10.13
C ALA A 95 -16.01 -9.79 -9.54
N VAL A 96 -16.04 -8.45 -9.45
CA VAL A 96 -17.12 -7.65 -8.85
C VAL A 96 -17.40 -6.41 -9.71
N ASP A 97 -18.58 -5.81 -9.54
CA ASP A 97 -19.00 -4.60 -10.28
C ASP A 97 -18.59 -3.29 -9.55
N ILE A 98 -18.07 -3.39 -8.32
CA ILE A 98 -17.62 -2.24 -7.54
C ILE A 98 -16.11 -2.01 -7.72
N PRO A 99 -15.61 -0.77 -7.57
CA PRO A 99 -14.17 -0.46 -7.64
C PRO A 99 -13.34 -1.30 -6.68
N VAL A 100 -12.26 -1.88 -7.19
CA VAL A 100 -11.22 -2.58 -6.43
C VAL A 100 -9.88 -1.90 -6.69
N PHE A 101 -9.11 -1.62 -5.64
CA PHE A 101 -7.81 -0.97 -5.71
C PHE A 101 -6.87 -1.56 -4.65
N THR A 102 -6.13 -2.58 -5.06
CA THR A 102 -5.37 -3.45 -4.16
C THR A 102 -4.03 -2.88 -3.70
N SER A 103 -3.51 -1.87 -4.39
CA SER A 103 -2.20 -1.29 -4.11
C SER A 103 -2.14 0.18 -4.51
N SER A 104 -1.41 0.98 -3.72
CA SER A 104 -1.10 2.36 -4.07
C SER A 104 -0.25 2.48 -5.35
N LEU A 105 0.35 1.38 -5.84
CA LEU A 105 1.01 1.32 -7.15
C LEU A 105 0.11 1.76 -8.31
N LEU A 106 -1.21 1.64 -8.18
CA LEU A 106 -2.18 2.18 -9.14
C LEU A 106 -2.05 3.69 -9.34
N GLN A 107 -1.41 4.41 -8.44
CA GLN A 107 -1.15 5.84 -8.54
C GLN A 107 0.15 6.17 -9.31
N VAL A 108 1.02 5.19 -9.58
CA VAL A 108 2.28 5.43 -10.31
C VAL A 108 2.03 6.01 -11.71
N PRO A 109 1.12 5.47 -12.56
CA PRO A 109 0.84 6.07 -13.85
C PRO A 109 0.29 7.50 -13.74
N PHE A 110 -0.54 7.77 -12.75
CA PHE A 110 -1.05 9.11 -12.46
C PHE A 110 0.07 10.07 -12.02
N ALA A 111 0.90 9.66 -11.07
CA ALA A 111 2.05 10.44 -10.62
C ALA A 111 3.04 10.72 -11.76
N GLN A 112 3.31 9.72 -12.62
CA GLN A 112 4.17 9.88 -13.79
C GLN A 112 3.61 10.94 -14.76
N ALA A 113 2.30 10.94 -14.98
CA ALA A 113 1.67 11.94 -15.84
C ALA A 113 1.78 13.36 -15.26
N LEU A 114 1.78 13.50 -13.93
CA LEU A 114 1.94 14.82 -13.27
C LEU A 114 3.35 15.36 -13.35
N VAL A 115 4.37 14.51 -13.22
CA VAL A 115 5.77 14.98 -13.19
C VAL A 115 6.41 15.05 -14.57
N GLY A 116 5.77 14.46 -15.58
CA GLY A 116 6.25 14.46 -16.97
C GLY A 116 7.23 13.30 -17.25
N ARG A 117 7.56 13.13 -18.54
CA ARG A 117 8.35 11.97 -19.01
C ARG A 117 9.82 12.02 -18.65
N ASP A 118 10.35 13.22 -18.41
CA ASP A 118 11.76 13.44 -18.08
C ASP A 118 12.04 13.26 -16.57
N ARG A 119 11.00 12.98 -15.78
CA ARG A 119 11.09 12.69 -14.35
C ARG A 119 10.67 11.26 -14.07
N ALA A 120 11.17 10.70 -12.99
CA ALA A 120 10.81 9.37 -12.52
C ALA A 120 9.85 9.44 -11.32
N VAL A 121 9.12 8.34 -11.09
CA VAL A 121 8.39 8.11 -9.85
C VAL A 121 9.20 7.17 -8.97
N GLY A 122 9.54 7.60 -7.75
CA GLY A 122 10.11 6.73 -6.73
C GLY A 122 9.01 5.89 -6.09
N VAL A 123 9.26 4.61 -5.87
CA VAL A 123 8.37 3.71 -5.14
C VAL A 123 9.08 3.21 -3.90
N ILE A 124 8.55 3.53 -2.70
CA ILE A 124 9.06 2.98 -1.44
C ILE A 124 8.20 1.79 -1.04
N THR A 125 8.85 0.65 -0.84
CA THR A 125 8.20 -0.64 -0.54
C THR A 125 8.85 -1.35 0.63
N ALA A 126 8.13 -2.28 1.26
CA ALA A 126 8.64 -3.12 2.33
C ALA A 126 9.82 -4.01 1.87
N SER A 127 9.80 -4.46 0.60
CA SER A 127 10.83 -5.30 -0.01
C SER A 127 10.87 -5.08 -1.52
N ALA A 128 11.92 -4.43 -2.02
CA ALA A 128 12.12 -4.24 -3.45
C ALA A 128 12.37 -5.57 -4.16
N SER A 129 13.06 -6.50 -3.53
CA SER A 129 13.35 -7.83 -4.08
C SER A 129 12.09 -8.69 -4.28
N SER A 130 11.05 -8.46 -3.49
CA SER A 130 9.76 -9.16 -3.61
C SER A 130 8.80 -8.47 -4.59
N LEU A 131 9.04 -7.21 -4.94
CA LEU A 131 8.20 -6.45 -5.86
C LEU A 131 8.58 -6.75 -7.31
N SER A 132 7.86 -7.67 -7.93
CA SER A 132 8.15 -8.12 -9.29
C SER A 132 7.47 -7.27 -10.37
N GLU A 133 7.93 -7.41 -11.63
CA GLU A 133 7.27 -6.81 -12.80
C GLU A 133 5.78 -7.16 -12.90
N LYS A 134 5.36 -8.33 -12.42
CA LYS A 134 3.93 -8.72 -12.43
C LYS A 134 3.09 -7.79 -11.57
N HIS A 135 3.61 -7.35 -10.40
CA HIS A 135 2.94 -6.39 -9.54
C HIS A 135 2.80 -5.03 -10.26
N LEU A 136 3.90 -4.58 -10.88
CA LEU A 136 3.92 -3.30 -11.60
C LEU A 136 2.93 -3.31 -12.78
N ARG A 137 2.99 -4.34 -13.62
CA ARG A 137 2.11 -4.46 -14.79
C ARG A 137 0.63 -4.58 -14.42
N ALA A 138 0.31 -5.30 -13.35
CA ALA A 138 -1.07 -5.42 -12.85
C ALA A 138 -1.67 -4.08 -12.41
N CYS A 139 -0.82 -3.10 -12.07
CA CYS A 139 -1.22 -1.73 -11.73
C CYS A 139 -1.08 -0.74 -12.92
N GLY A 140 -0.90 -1.24 -14.15
CA GLY A 140 -0.81 -0.41 -15.35
C GLY A 140 0.53 0.32 -15.51
N ILE A 141 1.55 -0.07 -14.76
CA ILE A 141 2.90 0.48 -14.89
C ILE A 141 3.58 -0.21 -16.07
N THR A 142 3.92 0.57 -17.10
CA THR A 142 4.58 0.09 -18.33
C THR A 142 6.10 0.19 -18.21
N ASP A 143 6.79 -0.57 -19.06
CA ASP A 143 8.25 -0.56 -19.11
C ASP A 143 8.84 0.85 -19.41
N GLU A 144 8.05 1.71 -20.08
CA GLU A 144 8.45 3.10 -20.40
C GLU A 144 8.43 4.05 -19.18
N MET A 145 7.76 3.68 -18.10
CA MET A 145 7.65 4.52 -16.90
C MET A 145 8.89 4.44 -16.00
N HIS A 146 9.62 3.32 -16.05
CA HIS A 146 10.86 3.07 -15.30
C HIS A 146 10.82 3.56 -13.84
N PRO A 147 9.86 3.13 -12.99
CA PRO A 147 9.80 3.58 -11.62
C PRO A 147 11.07 3.16 -10.86
N ILE A 148 11.57 4.03 -9.98
CA ILE A 148 12.74 3.75 -9.15
C ILE A 148 12.25 3.12 -7.85
N VAL A 149 12.46 1.81 -7.71
CA VAL A 149 12.00 1.05 -6.54
C VAL A 149 13.06 1.08 -5.44
N MET A 150 12.65 1.50 -4.26
CA MET A 150 13.47 1.64 -3.05
C MET A 150 12.89 0.75 -1.96
N GLY A 151 13.63 -0.27 -1.55
CA GLY A 151 13.20 -1.25 -0.55
C GLY A 151 13.70 -0.93 0.86
N LEU A 152 12.91 -1.31 1.83
CA LEU A 152 13.23 -1.20 3.26
C LEU A 152 13.85 -2.49 3.82
N GLU A 153 13.88 -3.59 3.04
CA GLU A 153 14.34 -4.90 3.50
C GLU A 153 15.78 -4.94 4.02
N ASN A 154 16.61 -3.96 3.66
CA ASN A 154 17.99 -3.87 4.13
C ASN A 154 18.16 -2.94 5.34
N ALA A 155 17.09 -2.30 5.80
CA ALA A 155 17.09 -1.45 6.99
C ALA A 155 16.97 -2.36 8.23
N PRO A 156 17.89 -2.25 9.22
CA PRO A 156 17.99 -3.22 10.31
C PRO A 156 16.74 -3.36 11.17
N GLU A 157 16.05 -2.25 11.43
CA GLU A 157 14.83 -2.28 12.24
C GLU A 157 13.65 -2.81 11.42
N TRP A 158 13.49 -2.33 10.18
CA TRP A 158 12.43 -2.78 9.29
C TRP A 158 12.52 -4.27 8.94
N SER A 159 13.75 -4.81 8.72
CA SER A 159 13.95 -6.22 8.33
C SER A 159 13.39 -7.22 9.35
N LYS A 160 13.17 -6.83 10.61
CA LYS A 160 12.54 -7.67 11.64
C LYS A 160 11.20 -8.25 11.20
N ILE A 161 10.46 -7.58 10.33
CA ILE A 161 9.18 -8.14 9.83
C ILE A 161 9.36 -9.46 9.05
N PHE A 162 10.56 -9.71 8.55
CA PHE A 162 10.91 -10.93 7.81
C PHE A 162 11.71 -11.92 8.68
N ASP A 163 12.72 -11.40 9.41
CA ASP A 163 13.71 -12.22 10.10
C ASP A 163 13.35 -12.52 11.57
N HIS A 164 12.65 -11.58 12.21
CA HIS A 164 12.27 -11.62 13.63
C HIS A 164 10.84 -11.09 13.85
N PRO A 165 9.80 -11.74 13.26
CA PRO A 165 8.43 -11.21 13.22
C PRO A 165 7.77 -11.02 14.58
N ASP A 166 8.28 -11.70 15.63
CA ASP A 166 7.80 -11.57 17.01
C ASP A 166 8.43 -10.37 17.74
N ASP A 167 9.45 -9.72 17.17
CA ASP A 167 10.12 -8.58 17.76
C ASP A 167 9.41 -7.27 17.45
N SER A 168 9.35 -6.41 18.47
CA SER A 168 8.85 -5.04 18.31
C SER A 168 9.88 -4.15 17.61
N PHE A 169 9.39 -3.12 16.90
CA PHE A 169 10.23 -2.04 16.40
C PHE A 169 10.64 -1.08 17.54
N ASP A 170 11.86 -0.57 17.44
CA ASP A 170 12.18 0.74 17.98
C ASP A 170 11.59 1.79 17.03
N MET A 171 10.58 2.52 17.50
CA MET A 171 9.78 3.43 16.67
C MET A 171 10.58 4.64 16.17
N ASP A 172 11.59 5.08 16.92
CA ASP A 172 12.48 6.17 16.48
C ASP A 172 13.42 5.69 15.38
N LEU A 173 13.99 4.49 15.55
CA LEU A 173 14.89 3.89 14.55
C LEU A 173 14.15 3.56 13.25
N VAL A 174 13.01 2.87 13.31
CA VAL A 174 12.26 2.54 12.08
C VAL A 174 11.78 3.78 11.33
N THR A 175 11.41 4.84 12.07
CA THR A 175 11.05 6.12 11.46
C THR A 175 12.22 6.72 10.69
N GLU A 176 13.41 6.74 11.30
CA GLU A 176 14.60 7.29 10.66
C GLU A 176 15.05 6.44 9.47
N GLU A 177 14.93 5.12 9.54
CA GLU A 177 15.20 4.22 8.42
C GLU A 177 14.32 4.52 7.21
N ILE A 178 13.00 4.69 7.42
CA ILE A 178 12.04 5.04 6.35
C ILE A 178 12.41 6.38 5.70
N LEU A 179 12.72 7.40 6.51
CA LEU A 179 13.11 8.71 6.01
C LEU A 179 14.46 8.67 5.27
N ASN A 180 15.40 7.87 5.77
CA ASN A 180 16.71 7.70 5.13
C ASN A 180 16.60 7.02 3.77
N VAL A 181 15.73 6.02 3.60
CA VAL A 181 15.46 5.41 2.28
C VAL A 181 14.92 6.45 1.31
N ALA A 182 14.00 7.31 1.74
CA ALA A 182 13.46 8.38 0.90
C ALA A 182 14.54 9.42 0.52
N ARG A 183 15.33 9.90 1.50
CA ARG A 183 16.41 10.88 1.28
C ARG A 183 17.48 10.34 0.36
N GLN A 184 17.94 9.11 0.62
CA GLN A 184 19.00 8.49 -0.17
C GLN A 184 18.52 8.22 -1.59
N GLY A 185 17.28 7.74 -1.76
CA GLY A 185 16.68 7.50 -3.06
C GLY A 185 16.66 8.77 -3.94
N VAL A 186 16.18 9.90 -3.41
CA VAL A 186 16.15 11.17 -4.17
C VAL A 186 17.56 11.73 -4.40
N LYS A 187 18.49 11.50 -3.48
CA LYS A 187 19.89 11.90 -3.66
C LYS A 187 20.58 11.12 -4.78
N ASP A 188 20.36 9.80 -4.84
CA ASP A 188 20.96 8.92 -5.84
C ASP A 188 20.25 9.04 -7.20
N HIS A 189 18.99 9.43 -7.18
CA HIS A 189 18.11 9.58 -8.34
C HIS A 189 17.43 10.95 -8.35
N PRO A 190 18.17 12.02 -8.68
CA PRO A 190 17.65 13.39 -8.67
C PRO A 190 16.54 13.64 -9.70
N GLU A 191 16.34 12.71 -10.64
CA GLU A 191 15.20 12.69 -11.55
C GLU A 191 13.88 12.32 -10.89
N ILE A 192 13.85 11.80 -9.65
CA ILE A 192 12.61 11.53 -8.93
C ILE A 192 11.81 12.83 -8.75
N GLY A 193 10.59 12.86 -9.29
CA GLY A 193 9.67 13.99 -9.21
C GLY A 193 8.48 13.78 -8.33
N ALA A 194 8.20 12.54 -7.95
CA ALA A 194 7.16 12.15 -7.01
C ALA A 194 7.51 10.82 -6.36
N ILE A 195 6.96 10.55 -5.19
CA ILE A 195 7.08 9.26 -4.49
C ILE A 195 5.71 8.62 -4.34
N VAL A 196 5.64 7.31 -4.50
CA VAL A 196 4.51 6.45 -4.14
C VAL A 196 4.96 5.53 -3.02
N LEU A 197 4.28 5.58 -1.87
CA LEU A 197 4.47 4.67 -0.76
C LEU A 197 3.62 3.41 -1.01
N GLU A 198 4.28 2.32 -1.36
CA GLU A 198 3.59 1.08 -1.75
C GLU A 198 2.99 0.34 -0.55
N CYS A 199 3.65 0.38 0.61
CA CYS A 199 3.21 -0.30 1.82
C CYS A 199 2.13 0.50 2.57
N THR A 200 1.11 -0.20 3.09
CA THR A 200 0.00 0.37 3.88
C THR A 200 0.43 0.92 5.24
N ASP A 201 1.63 0.57 5.69
CA ASP A 201 2.20 1.00 6.97
C ASP A 201 3.05 2.27 6.86
N LEU A 202 3.29 2.76 5.62
CA LEU A 202 4.10 3.94 5.36
C LEU A 202 3.35 5.29 5.38
N PRO A 203 2.02 5.37 5.19
CA PRO A 203 1.32 6.67 5.18
C PRO A 203 1.53 7.56 6.41
N PRO A 204 1.74 7.05 7.64
CA PRO A 204 2.07 7.90 8.79
C PRO A 204 3.32 8.77 8.57
N PHE A 205 4.24 8.34 7.73
CA PHE A 205 5.51 9.03 7.45
C PHE A 205 5.44 9.95 6.22
N ALA A 206 4.37 9.87 5.43
CA ALA A 206 4.23 10.60 4.17
C ALA A 206 4.36 12.13 4.35
N HIS A 207 3.86 12.69 5.46
CA HIS A 207 3.96 14.11 5.73
C HIS A 207 5.42 14.55 5.93
N ARG A 208 6.19 13.81 6.75
CA ARG A 208 7.61 14.09 6.96
C ARG A 208 8.42 13.96 5.68
N ILE A 209 8.15 12.94 4.87
CA ILE A 209 8.83 12.78 3.57
C ILE A 209 8.55 13.98 2.66
N ARG A 210 7.29 14.47 2.60
CA ARG A 210 6.91 15.66 1.82
C ARG A 210 7.63 16.92 2.28
N GLU A 211 7.69 17.15 3.60
CA GLU A 211 8.34 18.33 4.17
C GLU A 211 9.84 18.33 3.94
N GLU A 212 10.49 17.19 4.03
CA GLU A 212 11.94 17.08 3.88
C GLU A 212 12.41 17.13 2.43
N LEU A 213 11.62 16.59 1.50
CA LEU A 213 12.04 16.42 0.10
C LEU A 213 11.41 17.44 -0.85
N ASP A 214 10.36 18.16 -0.41
CA ASP A 214 9.59 19.12 -1.20
C ASP A 214 9.09 18.54 -2.55
N ILE A 215 8.64 17.28 -2.53
CA ILE A 215 8.07 16.60 -3.69
C ILE A 215 6.72 15.95 -3.34
N PRO A 216 5.81 15.74 -4.32
CA PRO A 216 4.57 15.01 -4.11
C PRO A 216 4.80 13.59 -3.60
N VAL A 217 4.05 13.19 -2.58
CA VAL A 217 4.04 11.82 -2.04
C VAL A 217 2.62 11.29 -2.05
N PHE A 218 2.43 10.20 -2.75
CA PHE A 218 1.18 9.44 -2.84
C PHE A 218 1.27 8.19 -1.97
N ASP A 219 0.17 7.79 -1.38
CA ASP A 219 0.08 6.65 -0.46
C ASP A 219 -1.32 6.00 -0.54
N PHE A 220 -1.54 4.95 0.22
CA PHE A 220 -2.84 4.30 0.30
C PHE A 220 -3.95 5.23 0.76
N ASN A 221 -3.68 6.12 1.72
CA ASN A 221 -4.72 7.02 2.24
C ASN A 221 -5.13 8.06 1.21
N SER A 222 -4.20 8.59 0.42
CA SER A 222 -4.50 9.48 -0.71
C SER A 222 -5.37 8.78 -1.75
N MET A 223 -5.10 7.51 -2.04
CA MET A 223 -5.89 6.70 -2.97
C MET A 223 -7.29 6.38 -2.40
N ILE A 224 -7.38 5.94 -1.16
CA ILE A 224 -8.65 5.67 -0.47
C ILE A 224 -9.51 6.93 -0.42
N GLY A 225 -8.90 8.07 -0.07
CA GLY A 225 -9.57 9.37 -0.06
C GLY A 225 -10.11 9.76 -1.44
N HIS A 226 -9.32 9.57 -2.50
CA HIS A 226 -9.73 9.84 -3.88
C HIS A 226 -10.93 8.97 -4.29
N VAL A 227 -10.89 7.67 -4.01
CA VAL A 227 -12.01 6.76 -4.30
C VAL A 227 -13.24 7.13 -3.47
N ALA A 228 -13.08 7.47 -2.19
CA ALA A 228 -14.19 7.90 -1.33
C ALA A 228 -14.88 9.17 -1.85
N MET A 229 -14.11 10.13 -2.37
CA MET A 229 -14.65 11.32 -3.03
C MET A 229 -15.37 10.97 -4.33
N ALA A 230 -14.78 10.16 -5.19
CA ALA A 230 -15.36 9.73 -6.46
C ALA A 230 -16.71 8.99 -6.25
N LEU A 231 -16.83 8.25 -5.16
CA LEU A 231 -18.07 7.55 -4.77
C LEU A 231 -19.03 8.41 -3.95
N SER A 232 -18.74 9.69 -3.72
CA SER A 232 -19.54 10.61 -2.88
C SER A 232 -19.75 10.07 -1.44
N ILE A 233 -18.79 9.31 -0.92
CA ILE A 233 -18.75 8.87 0.48
C ILE A 233 -18.32 10.06 1.36
N VAL A 234 -17.43 10.89 0.86
CA VAL A 234 -17.00 12.17 1.45
C VAL A 234 -17.33 13.29 0.48
N LYS A 235 -17.78 14.42 1.02
CA LYS A 235 -18.02 15.66 0.24
C LYS A 235 -16.85 16.61 0.44
N LEU A 236 -16.38 17.21 -0.65
CA LEU A 236 -15.33 18.25 -0.61
C LEU A 236 -15.86 19.62 -0.20
N TYR A 237 -17.19 19.81 -0.21
CA TYR A 237 -17.89 21.05 0.06
C TYR A 237 -19.30 20.82 0.59
#